data_f8bc09a01a54ea881a3e0e681200acdb
#
_entry.id   f8bc09a01a54ea881a3e0e681200acdb
#
_cell.length_a   1.000
_cell.length_b   1.000
_cell.length_c   1.000
_cell.angle_alpha   90.00
_cell.angle_beta   90.00
_cell.angle_gamma   90.00
#
_symmetry.space_group_name_H-M   'P 1'
#
loop_
_entity.id
_entity.type
_entity.pdbx_description
1 polymer ?
#
loop_
_entity_poly.entity_id
_entity_poly.type
_entity_poly.pdbx_seq_one_letter_code
_entity_poly.pdbx_strand_id
1 'polypeptide(L)'
;MKSSLTVICLFLALAPISFSADRDTKVLMDAERAFAKATAERGIDGWMEFMAPNAVVLGAEPLVGLDQIRAGMGKHLGIPGMKLTWEPTKAEFLGKGDIGFVVGRWERHFNGDEGKPRVLKGSYLTTWQQQKDGSWKVVSDIGTSDQK
;
A
#
# COMPACT_ATOMS: atom_id res chain seq x y z
N MET A 1 3.59 -32.08 69.67
CA MET A 1 3.44 -32.16 68.17
C MET A 1 3.26 -30.77 67.68
N LYS A 2 4.26 -30.20 66.99
CA LYS A 2 4.21 -28.86 66.39
C LYS A 2 4.10 -29.01 64.85
N SER A 3 2.96 -28.70 64.32
CA SER A 3 2.72 -28.72 62.85
C SER A 3 3.27 -27.44 62.26
N SER A 4 4.30 -27.56 61.43
CA SER A 4 4.80 -26.46 60.61
C SER A 4 3.95 -26.35 59.32
N LEU A 5 3.31 -25.19 59.13
CA LEU A 5 2.56 -24.86 57.94
C LEU A 5 3.53 -24.21 56.93
N THR A 6 3.87 -24.93 55.87
CA THR A 6 4.70 -24.38 54.79
C THR A 6 3.82 -23.59 53.83
N VAL A 7 4.00 -22.28 53.82
CA VAL A 7 3.32 -21.39 52.85
C VAL A 7 4.13 -21.40 51.55
N ILE A 8 3.54 -21.98 50.48
CA ILE A 8 4.10 -21.94 49.13
C ILE A 8 3.64 -20.64 48.47
N CYS A 9 4.55 -19.66 48.38
CA CYS A 9 4.31 -18.46 47.59
C CYS A 9 4.48 -18.78 46.09
N LEU A 10 3.36 -18.85 45.37
CA LEU A 10 3.34 -18.98 43.91
C LEU A 10 3.66 -17.62 43.28
N PHE A 11 4.89 -17.44 42.82
CA PHE A 11 5.27 -16.26 42.03
C PHE A 11 4.69 -16.41 40.63
N LEU A 12 3.59 -15.70 40.34
CA LEU A 12 3.11 -15.50 38.96
C LEU A 12 4.08 -14.56 38.27
N ALA A 13 4.94 -15.09 37.43
CA ALA A 13 5.76 -14.28 36.52
C ALA A 13 4.85 -13.65 35.45
N LEU A 14 4.51 -12.39 35.61
CA LEU A 14 3.94 -11.60 34.50
C LEU A 14 5.03 -11.46 33.45
N ALA A 15 4.86 -12.16 32.33
CA ALA A 15 5.67 -11.89 31.15
C ALA A 15 5.44 -10.43 30.69
N PRO A 16 6.49 -9.66 30.40
CA PRO A 16 6.32 -8.31 29.90
C PRO A 16 5.58 -8.39 28.56
N ILE A 17 4.45 -7.70 28.49
CA ILE A 17 3.80 -7.43 27.20
C ILE A 17 4.77 -6.52 26.45
N SER A 18 5.53 -7.10 25.52
CA SER A 18 6.35 -6.33 24.60
C SER A 18 5.41 -5.52 23.74
N PHE A 19 5.23 -4.24 24.05
CA PHE A 19 4.74 -3.26 23.10
C PHE A 19 5.70 -3.32 21.92
N SER A 20 5.19 -3.73 20.75
CA SER A 20 5.92 -3.61 19.50
C SER A 20 6.35 -2.16 19.40
N ALA A 21 7.66 -1.91 19.29
CA ALA A 21 8.19 -0.59 18.99
C ALA A 21 7.41 -0.03 17.81
N ASP A 22 6.90 1.19 17.95
CA ASP A 22 6.13 1.89 16.93
C ASP A 22 6.99 1.93 15.67
N ARG A 23 6.67 1.06 14.69
CA ARG A 23 7.44 0.98 13.46
C ARG A 23 7.30 2.31 12.74
N ASP A 24 8.42 2.88 12.32
CA ASP A 24 8.42 4.12 11.56
C ASP A 24 7.67 3.95 10.24
N THR A 25 6.46 4.48 10.19
CA THR A 25 5.59 4.46 9.00
C THR A 25 6.21 5.17 7.80
N LYS A 26 7.31 5.90 8.02
CA LYS A 26 8.10 6.52 6.97
C LYS A 26 8.53 5.52 5.89
N VAL A 27 8.83 4.27 6.26
CA VAL A 27 9.21 3.24 5.28
C VAL A 27 8.11 2.97 4.26
N LEU A 28 6.84 2.95 4.67
CA LEU A 28 5.71 2.79 3.75
C LEU A 28 5.49 4.05 2.89
N MET A 29 5.62 5.22 3.50
CA MET A 29 5.52 6.50 2.78
C MET A 29 6.61 6.62 1.70
N ASP A 30 7.83 6.21 2.02
CA ASP A 30 8.96 6.24 1.08
C ASP A 30 8.79 5.18 -0.03
N ALA A 31 8.28 3.98 0.29
CA ALA A 31 7.92 2.97 -0.71
C ALA A 31 6.85 3.49 -1.68
N GLU A 32 5.84 4.16 -1.16
CA GLU A 32 4.77 4.79 -1.95
C GLU A 32 5.31 5.87 -2.90
N ARG A 33 6.20 6.75 -2.42
CA ARG A 33 6.85 7.76 -3.26
C ARG A 33 7.76 7.14 -4.32
N ALA A 34 8.48 6.06 -3.97
CA ALA A 34 9.29 5.32 -4.93
C ALA A 34 8.43 4.69 -6.03
N PHE A 35 7.26 4.15 -5.67
CA PHE A 35 6.26 3.61 -6.59
C PHE A 35 5.74 4.71 -7.54
N ALA A 36 5.35 5.88 -6.99
CA ALA A 36 4.91 7.03 -7.79
C ALA A 36 5.98 7.48 -8.79
N LYS A 37 7.23 7.61 -8.32
CA LYS A 37 8.37 8.00 -9.15
C LYS A 37 8.62 6.99 -10.27
N ALA A 38 8.70 5.69 -9.94
CA ALA A 38 8.93 4.63 -10.92
C ALA A 38 7.85 4.62 -12.02
N THR A 39 6.57 4.78 -11.62
CA THR A 39 5.46 4.85 -12.55
C THR A 39 5.54 6.08 -13.46
N ALA A 40 5.88 7.25 -12.91
CA ALA A 40 6.03 8.47 -13.69
C ALA A 40 7.19 8.38 -14.72
N GLU A 41 8.28 7.68 -14.37
CA GLU A 41 9.47 7.53 -15.22
C GLU A 41 9.32 6.43 -16.28
N ARG A 42 8.68 5.30 -15.93
CA ARG A 42 8.66 4.08 -16.76
C ARG A 42 7.27 3.54 -17.07
N GLY A 43 6.21 4.29 -16.71
CA GLY A 43 4.84 3.89 -16.99
C GLY A 43 4.49 2.54 -16.36
N ILE A 44 3.92 1.65 -17.19
CA ILE A 44 3.47 0.33 -16.70
C ILE A 44 4.62 -0.53 -16.16
N ASP A 45 5.82 -0.42 -16.66
CA ASP A 45 6.95 -1.21 -16.15
C ASP A 45 7.32 -0.75 -14.73
N GLY A 46 7.36 0.56 -14.48
CA GLY A 46 7.54 1.11 -13.14
C GLY A 46 6.41 0.73 -12.17
N TRP A 47 5.15 0.71 -12.65
CA TRP A 47 4.01 0.23 -11.87
C TRP A 47 4.20 -1.23 -11.45
N MET A 48 4.54 -2.11 -12.39
CA MET A 48 4.66 -3.55 -12.14
C MET A 48 5.79 -3.93 -11.19
N GLU A 49 6.84 -3.11 -11.06
CA GLU A 49 7.92 -3.37 -10.12
C GLU A 49 7.47 -3.45 -8.66
N PHE A 50 6.39 -2.77 -8.33
CA PHE A 50 5.87 -2.72 -6.95
C PHE A 50 4.74 -3.70 -6.69
N MET A 51 4.18 -4.35 -7.70
CA MET A 51 3.07 -5.30 -7.53
C MET A 51 3.54 -6.64 -6.97
N ALA A 52 2.81 -7.15 -5.97
CA ALA A 52 2.96 -8.54 -5.53
C ALA A 52 2.36 -9.50 -6.58
N PRO A 53 2.81 -10.76 -6.65
CA PRO A 53 2.25 -11.74 -7.59
C PRO A 53 0.73 -11.94 -7.48
N ASN A 54 0.20 -11.79 -6.27
CA ASN A 54 -1.23 -11.93 -5.96
C ASN A 54 -1.95 -10.58 -5.78
N ALA A 55 -1.38 -9.49 -6.29
CA ALA A 55 -1.96 -8.17 -6.16
C ALA A 55 -3.34 -8.05 -6.82
N VAL A 56 -4.16 -7.15 -6.29
CA VAL A 56 -5.47 -6.78 -6.83
C VAL A 56 -5.52 -5.27 -6.97
N VAL A 57 -5.86 -4.78 -8.17
CA VAL A 57 -6.19 -3.38 -8.39
C VAL A 57 -7.70 -3.27 -8.57
N LEU A 58 -8.33 -2.51 -7.67
CA LEU A 58 -9.78 -2.36 -7.64
C LEU A 58 -10.22 -1.17 -8.53
N GLY A 59 -11.17 -1.45 -9.39
CA GLY A 59 -11.84 -0.50 -10.27
C GLY A 59 -13.29 -0.93 -10.46
N ALA A 60 -13.93 -0.52 -11.55
CA ALA A 60 -15.26 -1.03 -11.91
C ALA A 60 -15.23 -2.55 -12.10
N GLU A 61 -14.18 -3.06 -12.73
CA GLU A 61 -13.82 -4.48 -12.78
C GLU A 61 -12.47 -4.66 -12.08
N PRO A 62 -12.37 -5.56 -11.09
CA PRO A 62 -11.10 -5.85 -10.41
C PRO A 62 -10.08 -6.50 -11.36
N LEU A 63 -8.84 -6.04 -11.32
CA LEU A 63 -7.72 -6.65 -12.00
C LEU A 63 -6.97 -7.54 -10.99
N VAL A 64 -6.95 -8.85 -11.21
CA VAL A 64 -6.39 -9.84 -10.28
C VAL A 64 -5.15 -10.49 -10.88
N GLY A 65 -4.01 -10.34 -10.19
CA GLY A 65 -2.72 -10.88 -10.60
C GLY A 65 -2.02 -10.06 -11.68
N LEU A 66 -0.74 -10.36 -11.88
CA LEU A 66 0.16 -9.51 -12.66
C LEU A 66 -0.25 -9.33 -14.12
N ASP A 67 -0.78 -10.38 -14.77
CA ASP A 67 -1.13 -10.30 -16.18
C ASP A 67 -2.32 -9.36 -16.43
N GLN A 68 -3.37 -9.48 -15.61
CA GLN A 68 -4.52 -8.60 -15.72
C GLN A 68 -4.19 -7.16 -15.35
N ILE A 69 -3.37 -6.97 -14.30
CA ILE A 69 -2.91 -5.64 -13.87
C ILE A 69 -2.09 -5.00 -15.00
N ARG A 70 -1.11 -5.71 -15.57
CA ARG A 70 -0.31 -5.20 -16.69
C ARG A 70 -1.18 -4.80 -17.88
N ALA A 71 -2.12 -5.66 -18.26
CA ALA A 71 -3.00 -5.40 -19.39
C ALA A 71 -3.94 -4.20 -19.15
N GLY A 72 -4.59 -4.15 -17.99
CA GLY A 72 -5.53 -3.08 -17.62
C GLY A 72 -4.85 -1.75 -17.36
N MET A 73 -3.87 -1.73 -16.45
CA MET A 73 -3.13 -0.51 -16.13
C MET A 73 -2.27 -0.02 -17.28
N GLY A 74 -1.73 -0.93 -18.12
CA GLY A 74 -1.00 -0.56 -19.34
C GLY A 74 -1.85 0.26 -20.31
N LYS A 75 -3.10 -0.16 -20.53
CA LYS A 75 -4.06 0.63 -21.33
C LYS A 75 -4.33 2.00 -20.70
N HIS A 76 -4.49 2.03 -19.38
CA HIS A 76 -4.80 3.25 -18.65
C HIS A 76 -3.64 4.25 -18.66
N LEU A 77 -2.43 3.80 -18.39
CA LEU A 77 -1.22 4.62 -18.39
C LEU A 77 -0.77 4.99 -19.83
N GLY A 78 -1.18 4.24 -20.85
CA GLY A 78 -0.87 4.47 -22.26
C GLY A 78 -1.77 5.48 -22.95
N ILE A 79 -2.77 6.07 -22.29
CA ILE A 79 -3.63 7.10 -22.86
C ILE A 79 -2.79 8.32 -23.29
N PRO A 80 -2.98 8.89 -24.50
CA PRO A 80 -2.23 10.06 -24.94
C PRO A 80 -2.29 11.23 -23.97
N GLY A 81 -1.13 11.79 -23.63
CA GLY A 81 -1.02 12.88 -22.64
C GLY A 81 -1.22 12.46 -21.19
N MET A 82 -1.29 11.14 -20.92
CA MET A 82 -1.42 10.63 -19.55
C MET A 82 -0.23 11.00 -18.68
N LYS A 83 -0.52 11.64 -17.56
CA LYS A 83 0.40 11.85 -16.47
C LYS A 83 -0.36 11.58 -15.18
N LEU A 84 0.01 10.52 -14.48
CA LEU A 84 -0.51 10.15 -13.16
C LEU A 84 0.54 10.47 -12.11
N THR A 85 0.16 11.22 -11.11
CA THR A 85 1.00 11.55 -9.94
C THR A 85 0.21 11.33 -8.68
N TRP A 86 0.87 10.94 -7.62
CA TRP A 86 0.25 10.85 -6.29
C TRP A 86 1.25 11.11 -5.18
N GLU A 87 0.72 11.52 -4.03
CA GLU A 87 1.48 11.80 -2.83
C GLU A 87 0.80 11.18 -1.61
N PRO A 88 1.53 10.40 -0.80
CA PRO A 88 1.01 9.84 0.43
C PRO A 88 0.79 10.92 1.49
N THR A 89 -0.30 10.79 2.24
CA THR A 89 -0.65 11.69 3.35
C THR A 89 -0.60 11.01 4.70
N LYS A 90 -0.86 9.69 4.75
CA LYS A 90 -0.83 8.89 5.98
C LYS A 90 -0.47 7.45 5.65
N ALA A 91 0.25 6.80 6.56
CA ALA A 91 0.50 5.37 6.54
C ALA A 91 0.31 4.78 7.93
N GLU A 92 -0.10 3.51 8.00
CA GLU A 92 -0.17 2.74 9.25
C GLU A 92 0.22 1.28 8.99
N PHE A 93 0.84 0.67 9.99
CA PHE A 93 1.07 -0.77 10.01
C PHE A 93 -0.12 -1.51 10.63
N LEU A 94 -0.35 -2.73 10.19
CA LEU A 94 -1.36 -3.64 10.69
C LEU A 94 -0.72 -4.87 11.33
N GLY A 95 -1.39 -5.40 12.36
CA GLY A 95 -0.99 -6.65 13.00
C GLY A 95 0.45 -6.61 13.55
N LYS A 96 1.30 -7.51 13.02
CA LYS A 96 2.72 -7.62 13.43
C LYS A 96 3.64 -6.66 12.69
N GLY A 97 3.10 -5.82 11.80
CA GLY A 97 3.85 -4.83 11.05
C GLY A 97 4.48 -5.36 9.75
N ASP A 98 4.08 -6.52 9.27
CA ASP A 98 4.41 -7.07 7.95
C ASP A 98 3.41 -6.69 6.85
N ILE A 99 2.31 -6.07 7.25
CA ILE A 99 1.31 -5.45 6.40
C ILE A 99 1.10 -4.02 6.86
N GLY A 100 0.83 -3.13 5.93
CA GLY A 100 0.45 -1.75 6.21
C GLY A 100 -0.33 -1.16 5.07
N PHE A 101 -0.91 0.00 5.29
CA PHE A 101 -1.58 0.75 4.25
C PHE A 101 -1.07 2.18 4.15
N VAL A 102 -1.21 2.73 2.98
CA VAL A 102 -0.95 4.14 2.68
C VAL A 102 -2.19 4.74 2.05
N VAL A 103 -2.58 5.92 2.49
CA VAL A 103 -3.60 6.72 1.85
C VAL A 103 -3.01 8.04 1.39
N GLY A 104 -3.57 8.59 0.33
CA GLY A 104 -3.09 9.85 -0.21
C GLY A 104 -4.01 10.42 -1.28
N ARG A 105 -3.44 11.35 -2.01
CA ARG A 105 -4.14 12.06 -3.10
C ARG A 105 -3.45 11.75 -4.42
N TRP A 106 -4.23 11.56 -5.47
CA TRP A 106 -3.74 11.42 -6.83
C TRP A 106 -4.29 12.52 -7.74
N GLU A 107 -3.53 12.82 -8.77
CA GLU A 107 -3.90 13.71 -9.85
C GLU A 107 -3.53 13.08 -11.19
N ARG A 108 -4.46 13.11 -12.15
CA ARG A 108 -4.32 12.54 -13.48
C ARG A 108 -4.61 13.59 -14.54
N HIS A 109 -3.62 13.83 -15.38
CA HIS A 109 -3.74 14.65 -16.57
C HIS A 109 -3.81 13.75 -17.80
N PHE A 110 -4.66 14.06 -18.76
CA PHE A 110 -4.78 13.33 -20.02
C PHE A 110 -5.54 14.17 -21.05
N ASN A 111 -5.44 13.78 -22.32
CA ASN A 111 -6.27 14.36 -23.37
C ASN A 111 -7.60 13.60 -23.42
N GLY A 112 -8.68 14.31 -23.16
CA GLY A 112 -10.05 13.81 -23.30
C GLY A 112 -10.51 13.88 -24.76
N ASP A 113 -11.84 13.85 -24.95
CA ASP A 113 -12.46 13.93 -26.25
C ASP A 113 -12.01 15.21 -26.99
N GLU A 114 -11.84 15.11 -28.29
CA GLU A 114 -11.33 16.20 -29.18
C GLU A 114 -9.92 16.70 -28.77
N GLY A 115 -9.14 15.89 -28.02
CA GLY A 115 -7.78 16.25 -27.59
C GLY A 115 -7.71 17.35 -26.56
N LYS A 116 -8.81 17.73 -25.91
CA LYS A 116 -8.85 18.77 -24.88
C LYS A 116 -8.20 18.26 -23.58
N PRO A 117 -7.28 19.03 -22.96
CA PRO A 117 -6.68 18.66 -21.68
C PRO A 117 -7.74 18.49 -20.59
N ARG A 118 -7.63 17.41 -19.83
CA ARG A 118 -8.48 17.13 -18.66
C ARG A 118 -7.62 16.80 -17.46
N VAL A 119 -8.11 17.19 -16.29
CA VAL A 119 -7.50 16.86 -14.99
C VAL A 119 -8.56 16.21 -14.12
N LEU A 120 -8.24 15.04 -13.59
CA LEU A 120 -9.02 14.36 -12.55
C LEU A 120 -8.18 14.26 -11.28
N LYS A 121 -8.86 14.34 -10.14
CA LYS A 121 -8.25 14.19 -8.82
C LYS A 121 -9.05 13.22 -7.97
N GLY A 122 -8.40 12.65 -7.00
CA GLY A 122 -9.06 11.74 -6.09
C GLY A 122 -8.20 11.32 -4.91
N SER A 123 -8.71 10.36 -4.19
CA SER A 123 -8.02 9.71 -3.08
C SER A 123 -7.68 8.28 -3.45
N TYR A 124 -6.66 7.73 -2.79
CA TYR A 124 -6.30 6.32 -2.96
C TYR A 124 -6.01 5.65 -1.62
N LEU A 125 -6.06 4.35 -1.62
CA LEU A 125 -5.56 3.47 -0.58
C LEU A 125 -4.77 2.35 -1.23
N THR A 126 -3.50 2.22 -0.85
CA THR A 126 -2.62 1.13 -1.25
C THR A 126 -2.30 0.28 -0.04
N THR A 127 -2.46 -1.05 -0.13
CA THR A 127 -2.03 -1.99 0.90
C THR A 127 -0.70 -2.61 0.51
N TRP A 128 0.25 -2.54 1.41
CA TRP A 128 1.62 -3.03 1.27
C TRP A 128 1.86 -4.25 2.13
N GLN A 129 2.61 -5.21 1.62
CA GLN A 129 3.05 -6.40 2.35
C GLN A 129 4.56 -6.55 2.23
N GLN A 130 5.22 -6.76 3.37
CA GLN A 130 6.64 -7.07 3.40
C GLN A 130 6.86 -8.50 2.89
N GLN A 131 7.75 -8.65 1.92
CA GLN A 131 8.12 -9.93 1.33
C GLN A 131 9.21 -10.61 2.18
N LYS A 132 9.47 -11.89 1.91
CA LYS A 132 10.50 -12.66 2.63
C LYS A 132 11.92 -12.10 2.48
N ASP A 133 12.18 -11.40 1.38
CA ASP A 133 13.46 -10.70 1.11
C ASP A 133 13.56 -9.32 1.75
N GLY A 134 12.53 -8.92 2.49
CA GLY A 134 12.44 -7.61 3.16
C GLY A 134 11.87 -6.48 2.29
N SER A 135 11.67 -6.69 0.98
CA SER A 135 11.06 -5.69 0.09
C SER A 135 9.58 -5.51 0.41
N TRP A 136 9.05 -4.32 0.09
CA TRP A 136 7.62 -4.02 0.20
C TRP A 136 6.97 -4.10 -1.17
N LYS A 137 5.84 -4.82 -1.25
CA LYS A 137 5.04 -4.96 -2.47
C LYS A 137 3.58 -4.62 -2.21
N VAL A 138 2.95 -4.04 -3.21
CA VAL A 138 1.52 -3.74 -3.21
C VAL A 138 0.73 -5.04 -3.37
N VAL A 139 -0.20 -5.30 -2.45
CA VAL A 139 -1.12 -6.44 -2.50
C VAL A 139 -2.54 -6.00 -2.87
N SER A 140 -2.90 -4.75 -2.58
CA SER A 140 -4.13 -4.16 -3.12
C SER A 140 -3.97 -2.67 -3.35
N ASP A 141 -4.64 -2.15 -4.37
CA ASP A 141 -4.70 -0.74 -4.70
C ASP A 141 -6.12 -0.34 -5.12
N ILE A 142 -6.57 0.82 -4.68
CA ILE A 142 -7.84 1.41 -5.07
C ILE A 142 -7.74 2.93 -5.11
N GLY A 143 -8.24 3.51 -6.21
CA GLY A 143 -8.43 4.95 -6.35
C GLY A 143 -9.90 5.32 -6.51
N THR A 144 -10.31 6.41 -5.86
CA THR A 144 -11.64 7.00 -6.01
C THR A 144 -11.52 8.41 -6.58
N SER A 145 -12.44 8.79 -7.48
CA SER A 145 -12.46 10.15 -8.05
C SER A 145 -13.31 11.08 -7.18
N ASP A 146 -12.85 12.33 -7.02
CA ASP A 146 -13.64 13.41 -6.39
C ASP A 146 -14.79 13.90 -7.30
N GLN A 147 -14.71 13.60 -8.59
CA GLN A 147 -15.71 14.00 -9.59
C GLN A 147 -16.79 12.93 -9.70
N LYS A 148 -18.04 13.38 -9.65
CA LYS A 148 -19.24 12.56 -9.89
C LYS A 148 -19.53 12.48 -11.37
#